data_c5b1a280a07738fbdf5dcfac74a35284
#
_entry.id   c5b1a280a07738fbdf5dcfac74a35284
#
_cell.length_a   1.000
_cell.length_b   1.000
_cell.length_c   1.000
_cell.angle_alpha   90.00
_cell.angle_beta   90.00
_cell.angle_gamma   90.00
#
_symmetry.space_group_name_H-M   'P 1'
#
loop_
_entity.id
_entity.type
_entity.pdbx_description
1 polymer ?
#
loop_
_entity_poly.entity_id
_entity_poly.type
_entity_poly.pdbx_seq_one_letter_code
_entity_poly.pdbx_strand_id
1 'polypeptide(L)'
;MNKKSELPKYGGMEDAMIKAGIIGATGYAGQELVRLLLQHKEVEIVWYGSRSYVDKKFSSVFGNVFQIVENICKSDDLHTLAKEADVIFTATPQGYLAGVLDDEILSQAKVIDLSADYRIKDVAVYEKWYGITHKSPQYLDEAVYGLCELNRKQVKKARLIANPGCYPTCSTLSIAPLAREGLIDMDTLIIDAKSGTSGAGRGAKVPNLYCEVNENIKAYGVATHRHTPEIEEQLSYISGKDVTLNFTPHLIPMNRGILVTAYAKYKEGVTKEQIREAYVKAYQDEYFVRVLDEGVCPETKWVEGSNFVDVNVKVDERTHRVSLYMSLKHFKEKIYG
;
A
#
# COMPACT_ATOMS: atom_id res chain seq x y z
N MET A 1 -2.97 -45.06 20.85
CA MET A 1 -3.86 -45.09 19.65
C MET A 1 -4.24 -43.64 19.31
N ASN A 2 -3.50 -43.03 18.36
CA ASN A 2 -3.72 -41.67 17.93
C ASN A 2 -4.72 -41.67 16.75
N LYS A 3 -5.92 -41.17 16.97
CA LYS A 3 -6.83 -40.80 15.88
C LYS A 3 -6.41 -39.41 15.36
N LYS A 4 -5.74 -39.39 14.20
CA LYS A 4 -5.64 -38.19 13.38
C LYS A 4 -7.05 -37.85 12.91
N SER A 5 -7.58 -36.71 13.32
CA SER A 5 -8.81 -36.15 12.77
C SER A 5 -8.51 -35.67 11.35
N GLU A 6 -8.99 -36.43 10.37
CA GLU A 6 -9.03 -35.98 8.98
C GLU A 6 -9.98 -34.79 8.88
N LEU A 7 -9.47 -33.67 8.39
CA LEU A 7 -10.30 -32.53 7.98
C LEU A 7 -11.19 -32.95 6.82
N PRO A 8 -12.45 -32.50 6.74
CA PRO A 8 -13.35 -32.88 5.67
C PRO A 8 -12.79 -32.39 4.32
N LYS A 9 -12.60 -33.32 3.39
CA LYS A 9 -12.35 -33.03 1.99
C LYS A 9 -13.65 -32.48 1.39
N TYR A 10 -13.71 -31.17 1.14
CA TYR A 10 -14.70 -30.60 0.25
C TYR A 10 -14.32 -31.02 -1.17
N GLY A 11 -15.05 -31.98 -1.71
CA GLY A 11 -14.99 -32.35 -3.11
C GLY A 11 -15.73 -31.30 -3.95
N GLY A 12 -15.03 -30.75 -4.94
CA GLY A 12 -15.61 -29.90 -5.97
C GLY A 12 -14.47 -29.29 -6.76
N MET A 13 -14.36 -29.61 -8.04
CA MET A 13 -13.50 -29.06 -9.09
C MET A 13 -12.13 -28.56 -8.58
N GLU A 14 -11.05 -29.11 -9.08
CA GLU A 14 -9.74 -28.45 -9.00
C GLU A 14 -9.85 -27.10 -9.70
N ASP A 15 -10.19 -26.06 -8.96
CA ASP A 15 -10.09 -24.69 -9.45
C ASP A 15 -8.62 -24.47 -9.80
N ALA A 16 -8.37 -24.15 -11.07
CA ALA A 16 -7.01 -23.92 -11.53
C ALA A 16 -6.37 -22.80 -10.69
N MET A 17 -5.17 -23.05 -10.13
CA MET A 17 -4.42 -22.06 -9.35
C MET A 17 -4.18 -20.81 -10.19
N ILE A 18 -4.37 -19.65 -9.59
CA ILE A 18 -4.04 -18.35 -10.19
C ILE A 18 -2.52 -18.24 -10.31
N LYS A 19 -2.03 -18.10 -11.52
CA LYS A 19 -0.59 -17.96 -11.79
C LYS A 19 -0.14 -16.52 -11.59
N ALA A 20 0.73 -16.30 -10.62
CA ALA A 20 1.27 -14.98 -10.30
C ALA A 20 2.73 -14.85 -10.73
N GLY A 21 3.05 -13.72 -11.37
CA GLY A 21 4.42 -13.33 -11.65
C GLY A 21 4.81 -12.07 -10.87
N ILE A 22 6.05 -11.98 -10.43
CA ILE A 22 6.55 -10.84 -9.66
C ILE A 22 7.78 -10.26 -10.35
N ILE A 23 7.69 -9.04 -10.86
CA ILE A 23 8.84 -8.25 -11.31
C ILE A 23 9.39 -7.46 -10.13
N GLY A 24 10.72 -7.49 -9.93
CA GLY A 24 11.36 -6.89 -8.75
C GLY A 24 11.23 -7.76 -7.49
N ALA A 25 11.10 -9.07 -7.65
CA ALA A 25 10.95 -10.05 -6.56
C ALA A 25 12.05 -9.97 -5.49
N THR A 26 13.25 -9.51 -5.85
CA THR A 26 14.41 -9.40 -4.96
C THR A 26 14.53 -8.06 -4.22
N GLY A 27 13.56 -7.15 -4.37
CA GLY A 27 13.39 -5.98 -3.50
C GLY A 27 12.65 -6.33 -2.20
N TYR A 28 12.58 -5.40 -1.23
CA TYR A 28 11.83 -5.63 0.01
C TYR A 28 10.34 -5.86 -0.22
N ALA A 29 9.71 -5.08 -1.10
CA ALA A 29 8.31 -5.28 -1.47
C ALA A 29 8.09 -6.62 -2.17
N GLY A 30 8.96 -6.97 -3.15
CA GLY A 30 8.89 -8.23 -3.86
C GLY A 30 9.10 -9.44 -2.95
N GLN A 31 10.07 -9.40 -2.02
CA GLN A 31 10.26 -10.46 -1.03
C GLN A 31 9.02 -10.68 -0.16
N GLU A 32 8.38 -9.60 0.27
CA GLU A 32 7.17 -9.70 1.09
C GLU A 32 5.97 -10.24 0.27
N LEU A 33 5.86 -9.85 -1.02
CA LEU A 33 4.91 -10.46 -1.96
C LEU A 33 5.10 -11.98 -2.06
N VAL A 34 6.34 -12.42 -2.29
CA VAL A 34 6.68 -13.84 -2.33
C VAL A 34 6.23 -14.54 -1.05
N ARG A 35 6.59 -13.98 0.12
CA ARG A 35 6.22 -14.57 1.41
C ARG A 35 4.70 -14.70 1.60
N LEU A 36 3.93 -13.74 1.14
CA LEU A 36 2.47 -13.73 1.28
C LEU A 36 1.82 -14.67 0.27
N LEU A 37 2.24 -14.64 -0.98
CA LEU A 37 1.67 -15.48 -2.03
C LEU A 37 1.99 -16.96 -1.83
N LEU A 38 3.14 -17.31 -1.23
CA LEU A 38 3.45 -18.70 -0.83
C LEU A 38 2.46 -19.27 0.20
N GLN A 39 1.75 -18.40 0.94
CA GLN A 39 0.74 -18.82 1.92
C GLN A 39 -0.69 -18.74 1.35
N HIS A 40 -0.87 -18.22 0.15
CA HIS A 40 -2.17 -18.08 -0.49
C HIS A 40 -2.61 -19.42 -1.11
N LYS A 41 -3.80 -19.90 -0.75
CA LYS A 41 -4.26 -21.23 -1.12
C LYS A 41 -4.62 -21.38 -2.62
N GLU A 42 -4.87 -20.29 -3.30
CA GLU A 42 -5.37 -20.23 -4.67
C GLU A 42 -4.34 -19.65 -5.65
N VAL A 43 -3.09 -19.40 -5.21
CA VAL A 43 -2.06 -18.76 -6.03
C VAL A 43 -0.80 -19.61 -6.12
N GLU A 44 -0.27 -19.74 -7.33
CA GLU A 44 1.05 -20.28 -7.62
C GLU A 44 1.95 -19.17 -8.16
N ILE A 45 3.18 -19.01 -7.61
CA ILE A 45 4.15 -18.07 -8.15
C ILE A 45 4.96 -18.76 -9.25
N VAL A 46 4.72 -18.35 -10.51
CA VAL A 46 5.37 -18.93 -11.70
C VAL A 46 6.62 -18.17 -12.13
N TRP A 47 6.81 -16.91 -11.66
CA TRP A 47 7.91 -16.05 -12.10
C TRP A 47 8.46 -15.18 -10.97
N TYR A 48 9.78 -15.27 -10.76
CA TYR A 48 10.54 -14.47 -9.81
C TYR A 48 11.47 -13.52 -10.59
N GLY A 49 10.98 -12.36 -11.03
CA GLY A 49 11.73 -11.40 -11.85
C GLY A 49 12.74 -10.59 -11.06
N SER A 50 13.97 -10.50 -11.58
CA SER A 50 15.04 -9.71 -10.97
C SER A 50 16.04 -9.26 -12.03
N ARG A 51 16.52 -8.01 -11.96
CA ARG A 51 17.62 -7.53 -12.81
C ARG A 51 18.99 -7.90 -12.27
N SER A 52 19.14 -7.91 -10.96
CA SER A 52 20.45 -8.07 -10.31
C SER A 52 20.82 -9.53 -10.04
N TYR A 53 19.83 -10.44 -10.10
CA TYR A 53 20.02 -11.83 -9.68
C TYR A 53 19.46 -12.83 -10.72
N VAL A 54 19.47 -12.46 -12.01
CA VAL A 54 19.11 -13.39 -13.09
C VAL A 54 19.95 -14.65 -12.98
N ASP A 55 19.36 -15.81 -13.22
CA ASP A 55 19.97 -17.14 -13.14
C ASP A 55 20.48 -17.55 -11.74
N LYS A 56 20.12 -16.78 -10.68
CA LYS A 56 20.38 -17.18 -9.30
C LYS A 56 19.12 -17.76 -8.67
N LYS A 57 19.29 -18.74 -7.78
CA LYS A 57 18.18 -19.23 -6.96
C LYS A 57 17.65 -18.10 -6.08
N PHE A 58 16.33 -17.94 -5.98
CA PHE A 58 15.73 -16.93 -5.11
C PHE A 58 16.15 -17.11 -3.64
N SER A 59 16.24 -18.36 -3.17
CA SER A 59 16.73 -18.73 -1.83
C SER A 59 18.19 -18.34 -1.56
N SER A 60 19.02 -18.19 -2.60
CA SER A 60 20.39 -17.70 -2.44
C SER A 60 20.45 -16.19 -2.14
N VAL A 61 19.39 -15.45 -2.47
CA VAL A 61 19.25 -14.02 -2.14
C VAL A 61 18.60 -13.82 -0.77
N PHE A 62 17.65 -14.70 -0.44
CA PHE A 62 16.86 -14.66 0.78
C PHE A 62 16.89 -16.01 1.51
N GLY A 63 17.86 -16.18 2.43
CA GLY A 63 18.06 -17.44 3.14
C GLY A 63 16.87 -17.93 3.99
N ASN A 64 15.92 -17.05 4.33
CA ASN A 64 14.72 -17.41 5.08
C ASN A 64 13.72 -18.29 4.28
N VAL A 65 13.92 -18.43 2.98
CA VAL A 65 13.14 -19.33 2.11
C VAL A 65 13.99 -20.46 1.55
N PHE A 66 15.13 -20.75 2.17
CA PHE A 66 15.98 -21.88 1.80
C PHE A 66 15.21 -23.21 1.87
N GLN A 67 15.34 -24.06 0.84
CA GLN A 67 14.58 -25.29 0.65
C GLN A 67 13.05 -25.13 0.52
N ILE A 68 12.55 -23.87 0.45
CA ILE A 68 11.13 -23.57 0.21
C ILE A 68 10.95 -23.03 -1.21
N VAL A 69 11.81 -22.07 -1.62
CA VAL A 69 11.77 -21.47 -2.95
C VAL A 69 13.11 -21.70 -3.64
N GLU A 70 13.20 -22.78 -4.41
CA GLU A 70 14.40 -23.13 -5.18
C GLU A 70 14.36 -22.64 -6.64
N ASN A 71 13.33 -21.87 -6.99
CA ASN A 71 13.14 -21.29 -8.31
C ASN A 71 14.28 -20.33 -8.67
N ILE A 72 14.65 -20.34 -9.95
CA ILE A 72 15.65 -19.43 -10.51
C ILE A 72 15.00 -18.08 -10.81
N CYS A 73 15.67 -16.99 -10.44
CA CYS A 73 15.26 -15.66 -10.82
C CYS A 73 15.39 -15.47 -12.33
N LYS A 74 14.32 -14.99 -12.95
CA LYS A 74 14.24 -14.71 -14.39
C LYS A 74 14.47 -13.20 -14.65
N SER A 75 14.62 -12.84 -15.92
CA SER A 75 14.69 -11.43 -16.33
C SER A 75 13.34 -10.70 -16.14
N ASP A 76 13.34 -9.38 -16.34
CA ASP A 76 12.14 -8.52 -16.25
C ASP A 76 11.38 -8.46 -17.60
N ASP A 77 11.31 -9.55 -18.38
CA ASP A 77 10.59 -9.60 -19.65
C ASP A 77 9.09 -9.75 -19.44
N LEU A 78 8.37 -8.60 -19.44
CA LEU A 78 6.93 -8.58 -19.20
C LEU A 78 6.13 -9.24 -20.33
N HIS A 79 6.56 -9.16 -21.60
CA HIS A 79 5.84 -9.78 -22.71
C HIS A 79 5.86 -11.31 -22.62
N THR A 80 7.00 -11.89 -22.22
CA THR A 80 7.07 -13.32 -21.95
C THR A 80 6.28 -13.71 -20.72
N LEU A 81 6.42 -12.95 -19.63
CA LEU A 81 5.71 -13.22 -18.38
C LEU A 81 4.19 -13.15 -18.53
N ALA A 82 3.66 -12.19 -19.28
CA ALA A 82 2.23 -12.03 -19.50
C ALA A 82 1.58 -13.28 -20.16
N LYS A 83 2.34 -14.04 -20.91
CA LYS A 83 1.89 -15.31 -21.52
C LYS A 83 1.86 -16.48 -20.53
N GLU A 84 2.59 -16.36 -19.42
CA GLU A 84 2.74 -17.42 -18.42
C GLU A 84 1.91 -17.19 -17.14
N ALA A 85 1.43 -15.96 -16.90
CA ALA A 85 0.78 -15.57 -15.65
C ALA A 85 -0.61 -14.94 -15.88
N ASP A 86 -1.52 -15.15 -14.94
CA ASP A 86 -2.85 -14.51 -14.89
C ASP A 86 -2.76 -13.13 -14.27
N VAL A 87 -1.82 -12.92 -13.33
CA VAL A 87 -1.58 -11.66 -12.63
C VAL A 87 -0.09 -11.37 -12.49
N ILE A 88 0.29 -10.13 -12.77
CA ILE A 88 1.67 -9.64 -12.66
C ILE A 88 1.74 -8.56 -11.60
N PHE A 89 2.61 -8.74 -10.62
CA PHE A 89 2.97 -7.70 -9.65
C PHE A 89 4.26 -7.02 -10.08
N THR A 90 4.26 -5.68 -10.17
CA THR A 90 5.46 -4.90 -10.48
C THR A 90 5.93 -4.13 -9.26
N ALA A 91 6.98 -4.65 -8.60
CA ALA A 91 7.64 -4.05 -7.44
C ALA A 91 8.92 -3.31 -7.87
N THR A 92 8.78 -2.40 -8.82
CA THR A 92 9.87 -1.74 -9.55
C THR A 92 9.99 -0.25 -9.19
N PRO A 93 11.11 0.40 -9.52
CA PRO A 93 11.21 1.86 -9.47
C PRO A 93 10.20 2.54 -10.40
N GLN A 94 9.83 3.78 -10.06
CA GLN A 94 8.97 4.63 -10.90
C GLN A 94 9.53 4.78 -12.31
N GLY A 95 8.66 4.87 -13.31
CA GLY A 95 8.99 5.00 -14.73
C GLY A 95 9.32 3.68 -15.42
N TYR A 96 9.46 2.57 -14.68
CA TYR A 96 9.72 1.29 -15.30
C TYR A 96 8.49 0.74 -16.02
N LEU A 97 7.39 0.56 -15.29
CA LEU A 97 6.17 -0.01 -15.87
C LEU A 97 5.60 0.90 -16.95
N ALA A 98 5.57 2.22 -16.71
CA ALA A 98 5.15 3.18 -17.72
C ALA A 98 5.99 3.14 -19.01
N GLY A 99 7.21 2.62 -18.93
CA GLY A 99 8.10 2.48 -20.08
C GLY A 99 7.92 1.21 -20.91
N VAL A 100 7.20 0.21 -20.39
CA VAL A 100 7.10 -1.12 -21.00
C VAL A 100 5.67 -1.65 -21.13
N LEU A 101 4.70 -1.03 -20.45
CA LEU A 101 3.29 -1.44 -20.49
C LEU A 101 2.67 -1.11 -21.85
N ASP A 102 1.96 -2.08 -22.39
CA ASP A 102 1.16 -1.92 -23.62
C ASP A 102 -0.11 -2.79 -23.57
N ASP A 103 -0.92 -2.71 -24.63
CA ASP A 103 -2.16 -3.45 -24.76
C ASP A 103 -1.95 -4.96 -24.91
N GLU A 104 -0.82 -5.40 -25.45
CA GLU A 104 -0.51 -6.84 -25.54
C GLU A 104 -0.40 -7.44 -24.15
N ILE A 105 0.35 -6.82 -23.24
CA ILE A 105 0.52 -7.26 -21.86
C ILE A 105 -0.85 -7.25 -21.14
N LEU A 106 -1.60 -6.15 -21.24
CA LEU A 106 -2.90 -6.01 -20.56
C LEU A 106 -4.00 -6.91 -21.13
N SER A 107 -3.85 -7.42 -22.36
CA SER A 107 -4.78 -8.40 -22.94
C SER A 107 -4.57 -9.81 -22.41
N GLN A 108 -3.39 -10.09 -21.87
CA GLN A 108 -2.96 -11.44 -21.43
C GLN A 108 -3.01 -11.62 -19.92
N ALA A 109 -2.63 -10.58 -19.16
CA ALA A 109 -2.55 -10.65 -17.70
C ALA A 109 -3.06 -9.36 -17.04
N LYS A 110 -3.59 -9.49 -15.83
CA LYS A 110 -3.84 -8.33 -14.96
C LYS A 110 -2.52 -7.83 -14.40
N VAL A 111 -2.37 -6.51 -14.29
CA VAL A 111 -1.16 -5.88 -13.75
C VAL A 111 -1.49 -5.13 -12.47
N ILE A 112 -0.76 -5.42 -11.39
CA ILE A 112 -0.81 -4.71 -10.11
C ILE A 112 0.52 -4.00 -9.91
N ASP A 113 0.49 -2.69 -10.10
CA ASP A 113 1.68 -1.84 -10.02
C ASP A 113 1.90 -1.29 -8.61
N LEU A 114 3.03 -1.63 -8.01
CA LEU A 114 3.44 -1.11 -6.70
C LEU A 114 4.27 0.18 -6.83
N SER A 115 4.61 0.59 -8.06
CA SER A 115 5.24 1.89 -8.31
C SER A 115 4.21 3.03 -8.25
N ALA A 116 4.62 4.24 -8.55
CA ALA A 116 3.71 5.39 -8.57
C ALA A 116 3.18 5.72 -9.97
N ASP A 117 3.54 4.93 -11.00
CA ASP A 117 3.35 5.31 -12.39
C ASP A 117 1.88 5.59 -12.76
N TYR A 118 0.93 4.91 -12.12
CA TYR A 118 -0.49 5.05 -12.45
C TYR A 118 -1.37 5.55 -11.30
N ARG A 119 -0.78 6.07 -10.20
CA ARG A 119 -1.52 6.50 -9.01
C ARG A 119 -2.16 7.87 -9.15
N ILE A 120 -1.48 8.79 -9.86
CA ILE A 120 -1.87 10.19 -10.05
C ILE A 120 -2.41 10.34 -11.46
N LYS A 121 -3.63 10.87 -11.60
CA LYS A 121 -4.29 10.99 -12.90
C LYS A 121 -3.74 12.15 -13.73
N ASP A 122 -3.31 13.22 -13.08
CA ASP A 122 -2.72 14.38 -13.77
C ASP A 122 -1.24 14.12 -14.08
N VAL A 123 -0.93 14.00 -15.37
CA VAL A 123 0.43 13.78 -15.89
C VAL A 123 1.38 14.89 -15.44
N ALA A 124 0.96 16.15 -15.49
CA ALA A 124 1.81 17.27 -15.13
C ALA A 124 2.16 17.27 -13.64
N VAL A 125 1.21 16.86 -12.78
CA VAL A 125 1.45 16.66 -11.35
C VAL A 125 2.42 15.52 -11.13
N TYR A 126 2.23 14.37 -11.80
CA TYR A 126 3.15 13.24 -11.70
C TYR A 126 4.57 13.65 -12.10
N GLU A 127 4.74 14.26 -13.28
CA GLU A 127 6.05 14.66 -13.82
C GLU A 127 6.74 15.70 -12.91
N LYS A 128 5.99 16.67 -12.41
CA LYS A 128 6.51 17.66 -11.45
C LYS A 128 7.05 17.03 -10.18
N TRP A 129 6.32 16.10 -9.57
CA TRP A 129 6.67 15.53 -8.27
C TRP A 129 7.68 14.38 -8.35
N TYR A 130 7.69 13.63 -9.44
CA TYR A 130 8.61 12.51 -9.63
C TYR A 130 9.86 12.89 -10.43
N GLY A 131 9.84 13.99 -11.18
CA GLY A 131 10.97 14.47 -11.98
C GLY A 131 11.28 13.59 -13.19
N ILE A 132 10.30 12.84 -13.67
CA ILE A 132 10.42 11.92 -14.82
C ILE A 132 9.21 12.08 -15.73
N THR A 133 9.43 11.94 -17.06
CA THR A 133 8.35 11.95 -18.03
C THR A 133 7.54 10.66 -17.98
N HIS A 134 6.20 10.76 -17.96
CA HIS A 134 5.31 9.61 -18.01
C HIS A 134 5.24 9.06 -19.43
N LYS A 135 5.65 7.80 -19.63
CA LYS A 135 5.81 7.22 -20.97
C LYS A 135 4.56 6.58 -21.55
N SER A 136 3.55 6.33 -20.73
CA SER A 136 2.27 5.71 -21.15
C SER A 136 1.05 6.36 -20.48
N PRO A 137 0.86 7.69 -20.65
CA PRO A 137 -0.24 8.40 -19.99
C PRO A 137 -1.64 7.95 -20.45
N GLN A 138 -1.75 7.31 -21.61
CA GLN A 138 -3.00 6.76 -22.14
C GLN A 138 -3.67 5.71 -21.22
N TYR A 139 -2.93 5.09 -20.31
CA TYR A 139 -3.46 4.10 -19.36
C TYR A 139 -3.87 4.70 -18.01
N LEU A 140 -3.63 5.99 -17.75
CA LEU A 140 -3.96 6.62 -16.49
C LEU A 140 -5.46 6.57 -16.17
N ASP A 141 -6.32 6.84 -17.18
CA ASP A 141 -7.77 6.83 -16.97
C ASP A 141 -8.30 5.43 -16.66
N GLU A 142 -7.70 4.41 -17.29
CA GLU A 142 -8.08 3.02 -17.06
C GLU A 142 -7.60 2.47 -15.71
N ALA A 143 -6.44 2.91 -15.25
CA ALA A 143 -5.85 2.42 -14.02
C ALA A 143 -6.76 2.68 -12.82
N VAL A 144 -7.07 1.64 -12.07
CA VAL A 144 -7.88 1.74 -10.85
C VAL A 144 -6.96 1.89 -9.64
N TYR A 145 -7.21 2.89 -8.81
CA TYR A 145 -6.48 3.06 -7.55
C TYR A 145 -6.83 1.94 -6.57
N GLY A 146 -5.81 1.16 -6.21
CA GLY A 146 -5.93 -0.13 -5.54
C GLY A 146 -6.14 -0.08 -4.03
N LEU A 147 -6.75 0.98 -3.48
CA LEU A 147 -7.19 1.02 -2.08
C LEU A 147 -8.54 0.32 -1.97
N CYS A 148 -8.50 -0.97 -1.63
CA CYS A 148 -9.64 -1.87 -1.76
C CYS A 148 -10.81 -1.50 -0.84
N GLU A 149 -10.54 -0.96 0.33
CA GLU A 149 -11.54 -0.48 1.27
C GLU A 149 -12.41 0.65 0.70
N LEU A 150 -11.90 1.36 -0.31
CA LEU A 150 -12.63 2.44 -0.98
C LEU A 150 -13.10 2.04 -2.39
N ASN A 151 -12.36 1.19 -3.09
CA ASN A 151 -12.51 0.94 -4.54
C ASN A 151 -12.72 -0.54 -4.90
N ARG A 152 -13.16 -1.39 -3.96
CA ARG A 152 -13.25 -2.86 -4.13
C ARG A 152 -14.00 -3.30 -5.40
N LYS A 153 -15.12 -2.63 -5.73
CA LYS A 153 -15.92 -2.97 -6.90
C LYS A 153 -15.20 -2.69 -8.21
N GLN A 154 -14.42 -1.61 -8.26
CA GLN A 154 -13.63 -1.21 -9.41
C GLN A 154 -12.39 -2.11 -9.55
N VAL A 155 -11.68 -2.38 -8.45
CA VAL A 155 -10.50 -3.26 -8.41
C VAL A 155 -10.82 -4.66 -8.95
N LYS A 156 -11.96 -5.24 -8.57
CA LYS A 156 -12.39 -6.56 -9.07
C LYS A 156 -12.49 -6.64 -10.60
N LYS A 157 -12.78 -5.53 -11.27
CA LYS A 157 -13.00 -5.46 -12.72
C LYS A 157 -11.75 -4.96 -13.48
N ALA A 158 -10.79 -4.40 -12.78
CA ALA A 158 -9.62 -3.78 -13.39
C ALA A 158 -8.67 -4.80 -14.00
N ARG A 159 -8.02 -4.42 -15.10
CA ARG A 159 -6.86 -5.12 -15.67
C ARG A 159 -5.54 -4.40 -15.29
N LEU A 160 -5.59 -3.12 -14.94
CA LEU A 160 -4.47 -2.34 -14.41
C LEU A 160 -4.86 -1.74 -13.05
N ILE A 161 -4.10 -2.08 -12.02
CA ILE A 161 -4.32 -1.63 -10.65
C ILE A 161 -3.11 -0.82 -10.20
N ALA A 162 -3.32 0.46 -9.89
CA ALA A 162 -2.33 1.33 -9.28
C ALA A 162 -2.37 1.16 -7.77
N ASN A 163 -1.49 0.33 -7.24
CA ASN A 163 -1.46 0.04 -5.82
C ASN A 163 -0.93 1.24 -5.01
N PRO A 164 -1.62 1.68 -3.93
CA PRO A 164 -1.30 2.89 -3.18
C PRO A 164 0.11 2.94 -2.61
N GLY A 165 0.62 4.15 -2.35
CA GLY A 165 1.77 4.36 -1.50
C GLY A 165 1.45 4.03 -0.04
N CYS A 166 2.47 3.72 0.77
CA CYS A 166 2.29 3.33 2.15
C CYS A 166 1.72 4.47 3.03
N TYR A 167 2.25 5.69 2.90
CA TYR A 167 1.67 6.86 3.56
C TYR A 167 0.29 7.23 3.02
N PRO A 168 0.04 7.24 1.70
CA PRO A 168 -1.30 7.45 1.18
C PRO A 168 -2.33 6.47 1.70
N THR A 169 -2.02 5.17 1.77
CA THR A 169 -2.90 4.16 2.38
C THR A 169 -3.29 4.56 3.81
N CYS A 170 -2.29 4.80 4.66
CA CYS A 170 -2.51 5.13 6.06
C CYS A 170 -3.26 6.47 6.23
N SER A 171 -2.83 7.50 5.52
CA SER A 171 -3.42 8.85 5.62
C SER A 171 -4.85 8.87 5.08
N THR A 172 -5.07 8.28 3.91
CA THR A 172 -6.40 8.28 3.27
C THR A 172 -7.40 7.51 4.13
N LEU A 173 -7.08 6.28 4.57
CA LEU A 173 -7.98 5.52 5.44
C LEU A 173 -8.24 6.22 6.77
N SER A 174 -7.26 6.95 7.32
CA SER A 174 -7.46 7.73 8.54
C SER A 174 -8.47 8.85 8.38
N ILE A 175 -8.49 9.51 7.22
CA ILE A 175 -9.23 10.78 7.01
C ILE A 175 -10.54 10.55 6.23
N ALA A 176 -10.59 9.53 5.38
CA ALA A 176 -11.69 9.26 4.46
C ALA A 176 -13.11 9.28 5.09
N PRO A 177 -13.35 8.70 6.29
CA PRO A 177 -14.68 8.74 6.89
C PRO A 177 -15.18 10.17 7.14
N LEU A 178 -14.33 11.04 7.68
CA LEU A 178 -14.70 12.42 8.01
C LEU A 178 -14.76 13.32 6.77
N ALA A 179 -13.88 13.07 5.80
CA ALA A 179 -13.89 13.79 4.53
C ALA A 179 -15.15 13.48 3.71
N ARG A 180 -15.56 12.21 3.64
CA ARG A 180 -16.75 11.75 2.92
C ARG A 180 -18.04 12.31 3.49
N GLU A 181 -18.18 12.31 4.82
CA GLU A 181 -19.35 12.84 5.51
C GLU A 181 -19.27 14.38 5.68
N GLY A 182 -18.17 15.01 5.22
CA GLY A 182 -18.00 16.46 5.28
C GLY A 182 -17.93 17.03 6.68
N LEU A 183 -17.44 16.26 7.66
CA LEU A 183 -17.45 16.62 9.08
C LEU A 183 -16.27 17.50 9.51
N ILE A 184 -15.22 17.60 8.71
CA ILE A 184 -14.02 18.41 9.00
C ILE A 184 -13.80 19.48 7.95
N ASP A 185 -13.06 20.50 8.34
CA ASP A 185 -12.55 21.53 7.46
C ASP A 185 -11.22 21.08 6.84
N MET A 186 -11.27 20.68 5.56
CA MET A 186 -10.13 20.12 4.81
C MET A 186 -8.98 21.12 4.66
N ASP A 187 -9.23 22.43 4.68
CA ASP A 187 -8.19 23.47 4.57
C ASP A 187 -7.30 23.55 5.82
N THR A 188 -7.75 22.94 6.91
CA THR A 188 -7.00 22.88 8.18
C THR A 188 -6.28 21.55 8.41
N LEU A 189 -6.27 20.67 7.41
CA LEU A 189 -5.72 19.32 7.54
C LEU A 189 -4.19 19.34 7.59
N ILE A 190 -3.64 18.75 8.64
CA ILE A 190 -2.22 18.52 8.84
C ILE A 190 -2.01 17.03 9.08
N ILE A 191 -1.05 16.44 8.38
CA ILE A 191 -0.67 15.04 8.53
C ILE A 191 0.78 14.95 8.98
N ASP A 192 1.00 14.35 10.14
CA ASP A 192 2.31 14.08 10.72
C ASP A 192 2.51 12.56 10.81
N ALA A 193 3.40 12.02 9.98
CA ALA A 193 3.55 10.60 9.79
C ALA A 193 4.94 10.09 10.22
N LYS A 194 4.99 8.96 10.90
CA LYS A 194 6.21 8.28 11.35
C LYS A 194 6.33 6.95 10.63
N SER A 195 7.52 6.67 10.07
CA SER A 195 7.76 5.47 9.27
C SER A 195 9.06 4.79 9.66
N GLY A 196 9.03 3.46 9.67
CA GLY A 196 10.24 2.65 9.73
C GLY A 196 11.06 2.71 8.43
N THR A 197 12.31 2.28 8.51
CA THR A 197 13.34 2.47 7.49
C THR A 197 13.18 1.62 6.24
N SER A 198 12.53 0.47 6.32
CA SER A 198 12.37 -0.43 5.17
C SER A 198 11.53 0.17 4.03
N GLY A 199 10.74 1.24 4.32
CA GLY A 199 10.00 2.00 3.32
C GLY A 199 10.89 2.68 2.26
N ALA A 200 12.15 2.93 2.58
CA ALA A 200 13.14 3.49 1.66
C ALA A 200 13.68 2.47 0.63
N GLY A 201 13.32 1.19 0.75
CA GLY A 201 13.78 0.11 -0.11
C GLY A 201 15.12 -0.51 0.33
N ARG A 202 15.56 -1.55 -0.42
CA ARG A 202 16.76 -2.35 -0.08
C ARG A 202 18.08 -1.69 -0.48
N GLY A 203 18.05 -0.68 -1.34
CA GLY A 203 19.28 -0.01 -1.79
C GLY A 203 20.00 0.67 -0.63
N ALA A 204 21.30 0.41 -0.48
CA ALA A 204 22.13 1.03 0.54
C ALA A 204 22.30 2.53 0.26
N LYS A 205 21.88 3.36 1.22
CA LYS A 205 22.06 4.82 1.22
C LYS A 205 22.49 5.24 2.60
N VAL A 206 23.44 6.19 2.70
CA VAL A 206 23.97 6.65 3.99
C VAL A 206 22.86 6.95 5.00
N PRO A 207 21.80 7.73 4.69
CA PRO A 207 20.77 8.05 5.65
C PRO A 207 19.94 6.85 6.18
N ASN A 208 20.09 5.66 5.57
CA ASN A 208 19.39 4.43 5.93
C ASN A 208 20.30 3.38 6.58
N LEU A 209 21.59 3.68 6.78
CA LEU A 209 22.51 2.79 7.48
C LEU A 209 22.14 2.69 8.96
N TYR A 210 22.44 1.55 9.57
CA TYR A 210 22.09 1.27 10.96
C TYR A 210 22.57 2.36 11.92
N CYS A 211 23.82 2.78 11.83
CA CYS A 211 24.40 3.82 12.71
C CYS A 211 23.81 5.22 12.47
N GLU A 212 23.19 5.48 11.32
CA GLU A 212 22.54 6.76 11.00
C GLU A 212 21.08 6.79 11.46
N VAL A 213 20.46 5.64 11.58
CA VAL A 213 19.04 5.49 11.90
C VAL A 213 18.81 5.16 13.37
N ASN A 214 19.70 4.35 13.97
CA ASN A 214 19.56 3.94 15.36
C ASN A 214 19.60 5.17 16.29
N GLU A 215 18.68 5.21 17.27
CA GLU A 215 18.53 6.32 18.22
C GLU A 215 18.27 7.71 17.57
N ASN A 216 17.79 7.75 16.33
CA ASN A 216 17.58 8.96 15.56
C ASN A 216 16.15 9.06 15.01
N ILE A 217 15.50 10.21 15.21
CA ILE A 217 14.21 10.57 14.63
C ILE A 217 14.39 11.85 13.82
N LYS A 218 14.00 11.83 12.53
CA LYS A 218 14.13 13.01 11.68
C LYS A 218 12.94 13.17 10.73
N ALA A 219 12.50 14.42 10.52
CA ALA A 219 11.63 14.76 9.41
C ALA A 219 12.42 14.67 8.08
N TYR A 220 11.74 14.31 7.00
CA TYR A 220 12.33 14.28 5.66
C TYR A 220 11.29 14.62 4.60
N GLY A 221 11.75 15.11 3.46
CA GLY A 221 10.86 15.46 2.35
C GLY A 221 9.75 16.45 2.72
N VAL A 222 10.01 17.35 3.68
CA VAL A 222 9.03 18.35 4.13
C VAL A 222 8.62 19.23 2.96
N ALA A 223 7.32 19.36 2.71
CA ALA A 223 6.71 20.06 1.57
C ALA A 223 7.15 19.56 0.17
N THR A 224 7.93 18.46 0.09
CA THR A 224 8.46 17.94 -1.17
C THR A 224 8.30 16.43 -1.31
N HIS A 225 7.65 15.77 -0.36
CA HIS A 225 7.47 14.33 -0.39
C HIS A 225 6.51 13.89 -1.49
N ARG A 226 6.92 12.94 -2.31
CA ARG A 226 6.18 12.46 -3.51
C ARG A 226 4.81 11.85 -3.23
N HIS A 227 4.50 11.47 -1.99
CA HIS A 227 3.17 11.00 -1.61
C HIS A 227 2.18 12.15 -1.33
N THR A 228 2.63 13.40 -1.24
CA THR A 228 1.74 14.55 -0.99
C THR A 228 0.63 14.64 -2.05
N PRO A 229 0.94 14.74 -3.37
CA PRO A 229 -0.09 14.87 -4.39
C PRO A 229 -1.01 13.64 -4.48
N GLU A 230 -0.50 12.44 -4.18
CA GLU A 230 -1.32 11.23 -4.13
C GLU A 230 -2.37 11.29 -3.01
N ILE A 231 -2.00 11.79 -1.82
CA ILE A 231 -2.93 11.97 -0.70
C ILE A 231 -3.95 13.07 -1.03
N GLU A 232 -3.49 14.19 -1.56
CA GLU A 232 -4.35 15.31 -1.96
C GLU A 232 -5.37 14.89 -3.00
N GLU A 233 -4.96 14.19 -4.06
CA GLU A 233 -5.85 13.70 -5.11
C GLU A 233 -6.91 12.75 -4.57
N GLN A 234 -6.52 11.76 -3.75
CA GLN A 234 -7.47 10.81 -3.20
C GLN A 234 -8.48 11.47 -2.24
N LEU A 235 -8.02 12.38 -1.39
CA LEU A 235 -8.90 13.12 -0.49
C LEU A 235 -9.80 14.10 -1.25
N SER A 236 -9.35 14.66 -2.37
CA SER A 236 -10.17 15.50 -3.25
C SER A 236 -11.33 14.69 -3.86
N TYR A 237 -11.06 13.50 -4.36
CA TYR A 237 -12.12 12.60 -4.86
C TYR A 237 -13.12 12.22 -3.76
N ILE A 238 -12.64 11.94 -2.55
CA ILE A 238 -13.48 11.52 -1.42
C ILE A 238 -14.35 12.65 -0.90
N SER A 239 -13.80 13.86 -0.78
CA SER A 239 -14.50 15.03 -0.24
C SER A 239 -15.34 15.80 -1.27
N GLY A 240 -15.09 15.56 -2.58
CA GLY A 240 -15.70 16.31 -3.69
C GLY A 240 -15.20 17.74 -3.80
N LYS A 241 -14.05 18.07 -3.23
CA LYS A 241 -13.41 19.41 -3.25
C LYS A 241 -11.92 19.27 -3.44
N ASP A 242 -11.28 20.28 -4.04
CA ASP A 242 -9.83 20.31 -4.12
C ASP A 242 -9.22 20.40 -2.71
N VAL A 243 -8.27 19.54 -2.43
CA VAL A 243 -7.59 19.46 -1.13
C VAL A 243 -6.11 19.78 -1.32
N THR A 244 -5.62 20.72 -0.51
CA THR A 244 -4.20 20.99 -0.33
C THR A 244 -3.90 20.86 1.16
N LEU A 245 -2.84 20.12 1.51
CA LEU A 245 -2.56 19.79 2.91
C LEU A 245 -1.09 19.88 3.28
N ASN A 246 -0.82 20.00 4.58
CA ASN A 246 0.52 19.82 5.11
C ASN A 246 0.79 18.36 5.42
N PHE A 247 1.80 17.78 4.74
CA PHE A 247 2.29 16.44 4.99
C PHE A 247 3.75 16.45 5.43
N THR A 248 4.02 15.97 6.65
CA THR A 248 5.37 15.89 7.20
C THR A 248 5.69 14.46 7.62
N PRO A 249 6.43 13.70 6.80
CA PRO A 249 6.89 12.38 7.18
C PRO A 249 8.14 12.42 8.02
N HIS A 250 8.27 11.46 8.95
CA HIS A 250 9.43 11.25 9.79
C HIS A 250 9.95 9.83 9.63
N LEU A 251 11.27 9.69 9.60
CA LEU A 251 11.95 8.41 9.75
C LEU A 251 12.23 8.18 11.23
N ILE A 252 11.85 7.00 11.74
CA ILE A 252 12.05 6.61 13.13
C ILE A 252 12.85 5.32 13.22
N PRO A 253 13.54 5.04 14.36
CA PRO A 253 14.46 3.93 14.49
C PRO A 253 13.75 2.59 14.69
N MET A 254 12.95 2.21 13.70
CA MET A 254 12.34 0.87 13.61
C MET A 254 12.43 0.35 12.18
N ASN A 255 12.35 -0.95 12.00
CA ASN A 255 12.45 -1.56 10.68
C ASN A 255 11.20 -1.28 9.84
N ARG A 256 10.00 -1.57 10.36
CA ARG A 256 8.73 -1.56 9.62
C ARG A 256 7.63 -0.93 10.47
N GLY A 257 6.65 -0.37 9.80
CA GLY A 257 5.44 0.20 10.36
C GLY A 257 5.30 1.69 10.05
N ILE A 258 4.07 2.15 10.06
CA ILE A 258 3.71 3.57 9.97
C ILE A 258 2.75 3.89 11.10
N LEU A 259 2.96 5.04 11.72
CA LEU A 259 1.97 5.71 12.55
C LEU A 259 1.68 7.09 11.93
N VAL A 260 0.44 7.29 11.53
CA VAL A 260 -0.06 8.61 11.12
C VAL A 260 -0.76 9.26 12.29
N THR A 261 -0.46 10.53 12.53
CA THR A 261 -1.28 11.42 13.33
C THR A 261 -1.72 12.58 12.46
N ALA A 262 -3.02 12.78 12.31
CA ALA A 262 -3.54 13.90 11.54
C ALA A 262 -4.41 14.79 12.40
N TYR A 263 -4.50 16.06 12.03
CA TYR A 263 -5.24 17.07 12.78
C TYR A 263 -6.08 17.90 11.80
N ALA A 264 -7.34 18.15 12.16
CA ALA A 264 -8.20 19.07 11.42
C ALA A 264 -9.19 19.76 12.38
N LYS A 265 -9.72 20.91 12.02
CA LYS A 265 -10.90 21.47 12.69
C LYS A 265 -12.13 20.68 12.26
N TYR A 266 -13.00 20.35 13.19
CA TYR A 266 -14.33 19.84 12.82
C TYR A 266 -15.29 21.02 12.62
N LYS A 267 -16.34 20.82 11.82
CA LYS A 267 -17.27 21.89 11.48
C LYS A 267 -18.23 22.21 12.63
N GLU A 268 -18.74 23.44 12.64
CA GLU A 268 -19.74 23.88 13.61
C GLU A 268 -20.95 22.95 13.58
N GLY A 269 -21.48 22.63 14.76
CA GLY A 269 -22.61 21.73 14.93
C GLY A 269 -22.31 20.23 14.80
N VAL A 270 -21.07 19.85 14.45
CA VAL A 270 -20.66 18.44 14.41
C VAL A 270 -20.36 17.94 15.82
N THR A 271 -20.95 16.80 16.18
CA THR A 271 -20.76 16.17 17.51
C THR A 271 -19.68 15.08 17.48
N LYS A 272 -19.15 14.72 18.64
CA LYS A 272 -18.20 13.60 18.76
C LYS A 272 -18.81 12.25 18.39
N GLU A 273 -20.11 12.09 18.61
CA GLU A 273 -20.87 10.89 18.25
C GLU A 273 -20.91 10.73 16.72
N GLN A 274 -21.22 11.80 15.98
CA GLN A 274 -21.20 11.80 14.51
C GLN A 274 -19.82 11.47 13.95
N ILE A 275 -18.76 12.02 14.56
CA ILE A 275 -17.38 11.71 14.19
C ILE A 275 -17.08 10.22 14.41
N ARG A 276 -17.44 9.67 15.56
CA ARG A 276 -17.24 8.25 15.87
C ARG A 276 -18.04 7.33 14.93
N GLU A 277 -19.32 7.66 14.70
CA GLU A 277 -20.22 6.92 13.84
C GLU A 277 -19.72 6.86 12.39
N ALA A 278 -19.10 7.92 11.87
CA ALA A 278 -18.51 7.93 10.54
C ALA A 278 -17.46 6.83 10.36
N TYR A 279 -16.60 6.57 11.36
CA TYR A 279 -15.62 5.48 11.30
C TYR A 279 -16.28 4.10 11.39
N VAL A 280 -17.22 3.91 12.29
CA VAL A 280 -17.92 2.63 12.43
C VAL A 280 -18.65 2.30 11.12
N LYS A 281 -19.40 3.24 10.57
CA LYS A 281 -20.13 3.08 9.30
C LYS A 281 -19.18 2.78 8.14
N ALA A 282 -18.02 3.44 8.08
CA ALA A 282 -17.08 3.27 6.99
C ALA A 282 -16.38 1.90 7.01
N TYR A 283 -16.11 1.35 8.21
CA TYR A 283 -15.19 0.21 8.35
C TYR A 283 -15.78 -1.04 9.01
N GLN A 284 -17.06 -1.07 9.39
CA GLN A 284 -17.69 -2.23 10.02
C GLN A 284 -17.60 -3.52 9.18
N ASP A 285 -17.57 -3.39 7.85
CA ASP A 285 -17.51 -4.51 6.90
C ASP A 285 -16.10 -4.71 6.32
N GLU A 286 -15.10 -3.94 6.78
CA GLU A 286 -13.72 -3.99 6.32
C GLU A 286 -12.85 -4.83 7.25
N TYR A 287 -12.62 -6.09 6.90
CA TYR A 287 -11.93 -7.08 7.75
C TYR A 287 -10.56 -6.60 8.27
N PHE A 288 -9.81 -5.87 7.44
CA PHE A 288 -8.46 -5.45 7.80
C PHE A 288 -8.40 -4.10 8.52
N VAL A 289 -9.49 -3.34 8.61
CA VAL A 289 -9.53 -2.05 9.30
C VAL A 289 -10.25 -2.22 10.65
N ARG A 290 -9.52 -2.03 11.74
CA ARG A 290 -10.06 -2.13 13.09
C ARG A 290 -10.26 -0.73 13.68
N VAL A 291 -11.51 -0.38 13.92
CA VAL A 291 -11.86 0.85 14.65
C VAL A 291 -11.76 0.53 16.14
N LEU A 292 -10.72 1.04 16.79
CA LEU A 292 -10.45 0.74 18.21
C LEU A 292 -11.48 1.39 19.13
N ASP A 293 -11.59 0.86 20.36
CA ASP A 293 -12.46 1.42 21.39
C ASP A 293 -12.10 2.87 21.75
N GLU A 294 -13.07 3.63 22.24
CA GLU A 294 -12.87 5.02 22.60
C GLU A 294 -11.74 5.16 23.64
N GLY A 295 -10.83 6.11 23.38
CA GLY A 295 -9.67 6.38 24.24
C GLY A 295 -8.45 5.49 23.99
N VAL A 296 -8.56 4.45 23.16
CA VAL A 296 -7.43 3.56 22.82
C VAL A 296 -6.67 4.14 21.63
N CYS A 297 -5.37 4.41 21.77
CA CYS A 297 -4.51 4.86 20.68
C CYS A 297 -3.88 3.66 19.95
N PRO A 298 -3.87 3.65 18.62
CA PRO A 298 -3.26 2.57 17.86
C PRO A 298 -1.73 2.53 18.02
N GLU A 299 -1.17 1.33 18.07
CA GLU A 299 0.27 1.10 18.16
C GLU A 299 0.77 0.28 16.97
N THR A 300 1.94 0.62 16.43
CA THR A 300 2.54 -0.12 15.32
C THR A 300 2.88 -1.57 15.67
N LYS A 301 3.05 -1.89 16.95
CA LYS A 301 3.33 -3.23 17.44
C LYS A 301 2.11 -4.16 17.32
N TRP A 302 0.90 -3.65 17.51
CA TRP A 302 -0.33 -4.48 17.48
C TRP A 302 -0.70 -4.98 16.09
N VAL A 303 -0.25 -4.29 15.07
CA VAL A 303 -0.45 -4.66 13.65
C VAL A 303 0.73 -5.43 13.06
N GLU A 304 1.76 -5.70 13.88
CA GLU A 304 2.96 -6.41 13.43
C GLU A 304 2.65 -7.82 12.93
N GLY A 305 3.22 -8.19 11.80
CA GLY A 305 3.01 -9.52 11.22
C GLY A 305 1.64 -9.73 10.56
N SER A 306 0.76 -8.72 10.53
CA SER A 306 -0.60 -8.80 9.97
C SER A 306 -0.84 -7.79 8.85
N ASN A 307 -2.00 -7.86 8.19
CA ASN A 307 -2.52 -6.82 7.29
C ASN A 307 -3.43 -5.82 8.00
N PHE A 308 -3.62 -5.96 9.31
CA PHE A 308 -4.49 -5.07 10.04
C PHE A 308 -3.99 -3.62 10.04
N VAL A 309 -4.96 -2.74 10.01
CA VAL A 309 -4.83 -1.30 10.17
C VAL A 309 -5.69 -0.91 11.36
N ASP A 310 -5.08 -0.33 12.39
CA ASP A 310 -5.80 0.16 13.57
C ASP A 310 -6.03 1.65 13.44
N VAL A 311 -7.27 2.08 13.59
CA VAL A 311 -7.68 3.48 13.49
C VAL A 311 -8.47 3.92 14.71
N ASN A 312 -8.24 5.15 15.14
CA ASN A 312 -9.08 5.83 16.12
C ASN A 312 -9.05 7.35 15.93
N VAL A 313 -9.99 8.02 16.57
CA VAL A 313 -10.15 9.47 16.54
C VAL A 313 -10.44 10.00 17.94
N LYS A 314 -9.89 11.16 18.25
CA LYS A 314 -10.16 11.91 19.48
C LYS A 314 -10.62 13.31 19.14
N VAL A 315 -11.76 13.72 19.69
CA VAL A 315 -12.23 15.11 19.64
C VAL A 315 -11.62 15.86 20.80
N ASP A 316 -10.96 16.98 20.51
CA ASP A 316 -10.52 17.97 21.50
C ASP A 316 -11.43 19.21 21.40
N GLU A 317 -12.46 19.23 22.23
CA GLU A 317 -13.43 20.33 22.27
C GLU A 317 -12.78 21.68 22.62
N ARG A 318 -11.74 21.67 23.44
CA ARG A 318 -11.01 22.87 23.87
C ARG A 318 -10.34 23.58 22.70
N THR A 319 -9.85 22.83 21.71
CA THR A 319 -9.16 23.38 20.52
C THR A 319 -10.04 23.39 19.29
N HIS A 320 -11.26 22.87 19.39
CA HIS A 320 -12.18 22.64 18.27
C HIS A 320 -11.53 21.82 17.14
N ARG A 321 -10.77 20.76 17.51
CA ARG A 321 -10.04 19.91 16.57
C ARG A 321 -10.31 18.43 16.81
N VAL A 322 -10.16 17.67 15.75
CA VAL A 322 -10.01 16.21 15.82
C VAL A 322 -8.54 15.86 15.68
N SER A 323 -8.12 14.87 16.44
CA SER A 323 -6.85 14.17 16.25
C SER A 323 -7.16 12.76 15.79
N LEU A 324 -6.61 12.38 14.65
CA LEU A 324 -6.82 11.14 13.96
C LEU A 324 -5.55 10.29 14.11
N TYR A 325 -5.70 9.03 14.48
CA TYR A 325 -4.56 8.15 14.68
C TYR A 325 -4.76 6.89 13.85
N MET A 326 -3.72 6.47 13.14
CA MET A 326 -3.75 5.22 12.39
C MET A 326 -2.37 4.56 12.40
N SER A 327 -2.35 3.27 12.72
CA SER A 327 -1.15 2.45 12.59
C SER A 327 -1.33 1.35 11.54
N LEU A 328 -0.27 1.09 10.81
CA LEU A 328 -0.18 -0.01 9.85
C LEU A 328 1.24 -0.59 9.82
N LYS A 329 1.37 -1.80 9.29
CA LYS A 329 2.68 -2.42 9.03
C LYS A 329 3.03 -2.33 7.55
N HIS A 330 4.18 -1.76 7.21
CA HIS A 330 4.69 -1.68 5.84
C HIS A 330 4.67 -3.04 5.12
N PHE A 331 4.27 -3.04 3.84
CA PHE A 331 4.34 -4.12 2.86
C PHE A 331 3.28 -5.23 2.93
N LYS A 332 2.42 -5.30 3.96
CA LYS A 332 1.37 -6.33 3.98
C LYS A 332 0.04 -5.90 3.35
N GLU A 333 -0.32 -4.63 3.46
CA GLU A 333 -1.62 -4.10 3.03
C GLU A 333 -1.86 -4.18 1.53
N LYS A 334 -0.80 -4.31 0.77
CA LYS A 334 -0.82 -4.21 -0.69
C LYS A 334 -1.28 -5.46 -1.43
N ILE A 335 -1.70 -6.54 -0.75
CA ILE A 335 -1.84 -7.84 -1.42
C ILE A 335 -3.19 -8.51 -1.18
N TYR A 336 -3.92 -8.18 -0.11
CA TYR A 336 -5.17 -8.86 0.25
C TYR A 336 -6.43 -7.99 0.10
N GLY A 337 -6.37 -6.91 -0.63
CA GLY A 337 -7.55 -6.08 -0.93
C GLY A 337 -8.54 -6.74 -1.85
#